data_7de5134a69f9dd82582682920b2e1f99
#
_entry.id   7de5134a69f9dd82582682920b2e1f99
#
_cell.length_a   1.000
_cell.length_b   1.000
_cell.length_c   1.000
_cell.angle_alpha   90.00
_cell.angle_beta   90.00
_cell.angle_gamma   90.00
#
_symmetry.space_group_name_H-M   'P 1'
#
loop_
_entity.id
_entity.type
_entity.pdbx_description
1 polymer ?
#
loop_
_entity_poly.entity_id
_entity_poly.type
_entity_poly.pdbx_seq_one_letter_code
_entity_poly.pdbx_strand_id
1 'polypeptide(L)'
;NNDVEVLPTTPTFLRMMLLSGLVPHEIPDSLKIITYGTERMDQITLNKLCELLPNIDFRQTFGMSELGILRVKSKSRDSLYMKVGGEGVETKVVDGILYIRSNTKMMGYLNAESPFDKDGWYNTNDVVDEKEGYYKVTGRIGDVINVAGLKFMASEVELVAMAFKNVLNVKVISRDNPLT
;
A
#
# COMPACT_ATOMS: atom_id res chain seq x y z
N ASN A 1 -6.53 -26.58 16.39
CA ASN A 1 -6.98 -25.19 16.60
C ASN A 1 -5.86 -24.46 17.31
N ASN A 2 -5.20 -23.57 16.59
CA ASN A 2 -4.23 -22.65 17.18
C ASN A 2 -4.96 -21.33 17.42
N ASP A 3 -4.85 -20.78 18.62
CA ASP A 3 -5.44 -19.48 18.98
C ASP A 3 -4.67 -18.35 18.30
N VAL A 4 -4.86 -18.20 16.99
CA VAL A 4 -4.20 -17.16 16.18
C VAL A 4 -4.88 -15.83 16.45
N GLU A 5 -4.16 -14.88 17.01
CA GLU A 5 -4.67 -13.54 17.28
C GLU A 5 -4.28 -12.51 16.21
N VAL A 6 -3.18 -12.75 15.48
CA VAL A 6 -2.65 -11.81 14.47
C VAL A 6 -2.39 -12.56 13.17
N LEU A 7 -2.92 -12.02 12.06
CA LEU A 7 -2.70 -12.53 10.70
C LEU A 7 -1.91 -11.49 9.89
N PRO A 8 -0.59 -11.68 9.69
CA PRO A 8 0.16 -10.92 8.69
C PRO A 8 -0.18 -11.45 7.29
N THR A 9 -0.51 -10.54 6.36
CA THR A 9 -0.96 -10.96 5.03
C THR A 9 -0.75 -9.87 3.96
N THR A 10 -1.27 -10.12 2.76
CA THR A 10 -1.25 -9.18 1.63
C THR A 10 -2.66 -8.78 1.21
N PRO A 11 -2.84 -7.61 0.60
CA PRO A 11 -4.12 -7.23 -0.01
C PRO A 11 -4.68 -8.24 -0.99
N THR A 12 -3.83 -8.87 -1.80
CA THR A 12 -4.25 -9.94 -2.74
C THR A 12 -4.83 -11.14 -2.00
N PHE A 13 -4.19 -11.60 -0.93
CA PHE A 13 -4.72 -12.72 -0.15
C PHE A 13 -6.08 -12.37 0.48
N LEU A 14 -6.25 -11.17 1.01
CA LEU A 14 -7.53 -10.71 1.57
C LEU A 14 -8.64 -10.65 0.51
N ARG A 15 -8.32 -10.20 -0.72
CA ARG A 15 -9.29 -10.26 -1.84
C ARG A 15 -9.68 -11.70 -2.18
N MET A 16 -8.71 -12.62 -2.21
CA MET A 16 -8.98 -14.04 -2.45
C MET A 16 -9.90 -14.63 -1.36
N MET A 17 -9.69 -14.28 -0.10
CA MET A 17 -10.57 -14.69 1.00
C MET A 17 -12.01 -14.17 0.82
N LEU A 18 -12.18 -12.92 0.38
CA LEU A 18 -13.50 -12.36 0.06
C LEU A 18 -14.16 -13.11 -1.10
N LEU A 19 -13.40 -13.38 -2.19
CA LEU A 19 -13.91 -14.04 -3.40
C LEU A 19 -14.25 -15.52 -3.16
N SER A 20 -13.52 -16.20 -2.29
CA SER A 20 -13.76 -17.61 -1.95
C SER A 20 -14.94 -17.81 -0.98
N GLY A 21 -15.50 -16.72 -0.42
CA GLY A 21 -16.56 -16.79 0.58
C GLY A 21 -16.11 -17.26 1.98
N LEU A 22 -14.81 -17.35 2.22
CA LEU A 22 -14.26 -17.69 3.56
C LEU A 22 -14.57 -16.62 4.61
N VAL A 23 -14.70 -15.38 4.19
CA VAL A 23 -15.04 -14.25 5.07
C VAL A 23 -16.56 -14.01 5.02
N PRO A 24 -17.25 -13.90 6.16
CA PRO A 24 -16.73 -13.96 7.55
C PRO A 24 -16.69 -15.36 8.19
N HIS A 25 -17.13 -16.40 7.50
CA HIS A 25 -17.55 -17.68 8.08
C HIS A 25 -16.41 -18.56 8.61
N GLU A 26 -15.22 -18.46 8.00
CA GLU A 26 -14.05 -19.31 8.34
C GLU A 26 -12.97 -18.52 9.10
N ILE A 27 -13.34 -17.38 9.70
CA ILE A 27 -12.40 -16.55 10.47
C ILE A 27 -12.40 -17.04 11.92
N PRO A 28 -11.23 -17.36 12.50
CA PRO A 28 -11.14 -17.77 13.91
C PRO A 28 -11.63 -16.68 14.87
N ASP A 29 -12.41 -17.05 15.88
CA ASP A 29 -12.87 -16.12 16.92
C ASP A 29 -11.72 -15.45 17.70
N SER A 30 -10.57 -16.13 17.77
CA SER A 30 -9.36 -15.61 18.40
C SER A 30 -8.67 -14.49 17.63
N LEU A 31 -8.97 -14.32 16.33
CA LEU A 31 -8.31 -13.33 15.48
C LEU A 31 -8.74 -11.91 15.84
N LYS A 32 -7.76 -11.07 16.18
CA LYS A 32 -7.98 -9.68 16.62
C LYS A 32 -7.42 -8.66 15.64
N ILE A 33 -6.30 -8.99 15.00
CA ILE A 33 -5.55 -8.06 14.17
C ILE A 33 -5.22 -8.72 12.83
N ILE A 34 -5.48 -8.01 11.76
CA ILE A 34 -4.97 -8.33 10.42
C ILE A 34 -4.01 -7.22 10.01
N THR A 35 -2.76 -7.57 9.76
CA THR A 35 -1.80 -6.63 9.16
C THR A 35 -1.65 -6.91 7.67
N TYR A 36 -1.64 -5.87 6.85
CA TYR A 36 -1.49 -6.00 5.40
C TYR A 36 -0.47 -5.02 4.85
N GLY A 37 0.28 -5.46 3.85
CA GLY A 37 1.31 -4.66 3.21
C GLY A 37 1.90 -5.33 1.98
N THR A 38 3.08 -4.87 1.55
CA THR A 38 3.81 -5.29 0.34
C THR A 38 3.12 -4.96 -0.98
N GLU A 39 1.80 -4.79 -0.97
CA GLU A 39 0.97 -4.41 -2.10
C GLU A 39 0.04 -3.28 -1.69
N ARG A 40 -0.50 -2.57 -2.68
CA ARG A 40 -1.48 -1.52 -2.41
C ARG A 40 -2.86 -2.11 -2.12
N MET A 41 -3.46 -1.69 -1.01
CA MET A 41 -4.87 -1.95 -0.70
C MET A 41 -5.75 -0.91 -1.40
N ASP A 42 -6.87 -1.32 -1.95
CA ASP A 42 -7.91 -0.42 -2.42
C ASP A 42 -9.00 -0.19 -1.36
N GLN A 43 -9.66 0.97 -1.45
CA GLN A 43 -10.63 1.38 -0.44
C GLN A 43 -11.90 0.50 -0.45
N ILE A 44 -12.30 -0.02 -1.62
CA ILE A 44 -13.49 -0.86 -1.75
C ILE A 44 -13.28 -2.18 -0.99
N THR A 45 -12.13 -2.82 -1.23
CA THR A 45 -11.73 -4.05 -0.52
C THR A 45 -11.65 -3.82 0.98
N LEU A 46 -10.98 -2.75 1.42
CA LEU A 46 -10.82 -2.45 2.85
C LEU A 46 -12.18 -2.19 3.52
N ASN A 47 -13.05 -1.40 2.91
CA ASN A 47 -14.38 -1.13 3.42
C ASN A 47 -15.21 -2.42 3.56
N LYS A 48 -15.15 -3.30 2.55
CA LYS A 48 -15.87 -4.58 2.59
C LYS A 48 -15.37 -5.49 3.69
N LEU A 49 -14.06 -5.57 3.89
CA LEU A 49 -13.46 -6.32 5.00
C LEU A 49 -13.88 -5.75 6.35
N CYS A 50 -13.86 -4.42 6.50
CA CYS A 50 -14.28 -3.76 7.74
C CYS A 50 -15.77 -3.96 8.05
N GLU A 51 -16.63 -4.04 7.03
CA GLU A 51 -18.04 -4.35 7.17
C GLU A 51 -18.26 -5.78 7.65
N LEU A 52 -17.61 -6.75 7.01
CA LEU A 52 -17.76 -8.18 7.30
C LEU A 52 -17.07 -8.62 8.58
N LEU A 53 -16.01 -7.93 8.99
CA LEU A 53 -15.19 -8.25 10.17
C LEU A 53 -15.13 -7.05 11.14
N PRO A 54 -16.26 -6.68 11.78
CA PRO A 54 -16.36 -5.46 12.60
C PRO A 54 -15.43 -5.45 13.81
N ASN A 55 -15.06 -6.61 14.32
CA ASN A 55 -14.22 -6.76 15.53
C ASN A 55 -12.72 -6.89 15.23
N ILE A 56 -12.32 -6.94 13.95
CA ILE A 56 -10.92 -7.06 13.55
C ILE A 56 -10.31 -5.66 13.37
N ASP A 57 -9.11 -5.48 13.93
CA ASP A 57 -8.31 -4.29 13.72
C ASP A 57 -7.42 -4.47 12.48
N PHE A 58 -7.68 -3.71 11.43
CA PHE A 58 -6.89 -3.73 10.20
C PHE A 58 -5.76 -2.70 10.30
N ARG A 59 -4.52 -3.16 10.15
CA ARG A 59 -3.32 -2.32 10.22
C ARG A 59 -2.49 -2.44 8.96
N GLN A 60 -2.21 -1.31 8.37
CA GLN A 60 -1.28 -1.24 7.25
C GLN A 60 0.16 -1.41 7.73
N THR A 61 0.96 -2.13 6.95
CA THR A 61 2.42 -2.19 7.11
C THR A 61 3.08 -1.51 5.91
N PHE A 62 4.23 -0.90 6.15
CA PHE A 62 5.01 -0.24 5.11
C PHE A 62 6.50 -0.51 5.36
N GLY A 63 7.20 -0.87 4.32
CA GLY A 63 8.62 -1.18 4.39
C GLY A 63 9.17 -1.59 3.04
N MET A 64 10.47 -1.63 2.96
CA MET A 64 11.21 -2.00 1.76
C MET A 64 12.59 -2.53 2.14
N SER A 65 13.21 -3.28 1.23
CA SER A 65 14.50 -3.91 1.51
C SER A 65 15.58 -2.92 1.92
N GLU A 66 15.51 -1.71 1.39
CA GLU A 66 16.48 -0.64 1.61
C GLU A 66 16.39 0.00 3.00
N LEU A 67 15.21 0.00 3.60
CA LEU A 67 14.94 0.68 4.88
C LEU A 67 14.48 -0.28 5.98
N GLY A 68 14.15 -1.53 5.63
CA GLY A 68 13.50 -2.49 6.52
C GLY A 68 12.00 -2.19 6.72
N ILE A 69 11.43 -2.82 7.74
CA ILE A 69 10.03 -2.60 8.13
C ILE A 69 9.97 -1.35 9.00
N LEU A 70 9.24 -0.34 8.54
CA LEU A 70 9.08 0.92 9.24
C LEU A 70 7.92 0.85 10.23
N ARG A 71 7.99 1.64 11.29
CA ARG A 71 6.86 1.79 12.21
C ARG A 71 5.77 2.59 11.53
N VAL A 72 4.58 2.02 11.47
CA VAL A 72 3.40 2.59 10.81
C VAL A 72 2.24 2.68 11.78
N LYS A 73 1.48 3.77 11.69
CA LYS A 73 0.22 3.96 12.39
C LYS A 73 -0.88 4.31 11.39
N SER A 74 -1.82 3.41 11.16
CA SER A 74 -3.03 3.71 10.37
C SER A 74 -3.84 4.81 11.05
N LYS A 75 -4.49 5.69 10.27
CA LYS A 75 -5.34 6.76 10.80
C LYS A 75 -6.58 6.19 11.52
N SER A 76 -7.18 5.15 10.91
CA SER A 76 -8.25 4.31 11.46
C SER A 76 -8.18 2.94 10.79
N ARG A 77 -8.96 1.96 11.29
CA ARG A 77 -8.97 0.59 10.74
C ARG A 77 -9.45 0.51 9.28
N ASP A 78 -10.26 1.47 8.85
CA ASP A 78 -10.87 1.59 7.52
C ASP A 78 -10.19 2.65 6.65
N SER A 79 -9.08 3.21 7.10
CA SER A 79 -8.35 4.26 6.39
C SER A 79 -7.11 3.70 5.68
N LEU A 80 -6.92 4.13 4.42
CA LEU A 80 -5.68 3.92 3.69
C LEU A 80 -4.59 4.94 4.04
N TYR A 81 -4.90 5.93 4.88
CA TYR A 81 -3.91 6.87 5.34
C TYR A 81 -3.13 6.31 6.52
N MET A 82 -1.82 6.40 6.45
CA MET A 82 -0.89 5.94 7.47
C MET A 82 0.14 7.01 7.79
N LYS A 83 0.55 7.09 9.03
CA LYS A 83 1.72 7.84 9.44
C LYS A 83 2.91 6.90 9.45
N VAL A 84 3.93 7.24 8.69
CA VAL A 84 5.22 6.52 8.68
C VAL A 84 6.18 7.28 9.56
N GLY A 85 6.88 6.59 10.46
CA GLY A 85 7.81 7.26 11.35
C GLY A 85 8.32 6.34 12.45
N GLY A 86 8.82 6.95 13.50
CA GLY A 86 9.46 6.30 14.64
C GLY A 86 10.78 6.99 14.95
N GLU A 87 11.45 6.53 15.99
CA GLU A 87 12.76 7.05 16.35
C GLU A 87 13.77 6.79 15.22
N GLY A 88 14.47 7.84 14.78
CA GLY A 88 15.45 7.76 13.71
C GLY A 88 14.86 7.64 12.29
N VAL A 89 13.55 7.88 12.11
CA VAL A 89 12.88 7.89 10.81
C VAL A 89 12.33 9.28 10.52
N GLU A 90 12.72 9.84 9.38
CA GLU A 90 12.23 11.11 8.87
C GLU A 90 11.57 10.91 7.52
N THR A 91 10.55 11.70 7.24
CA THR A 91 9.79 11.64 5.98
C THR A 91 9.65 13.05 5.39
N LYS A 92 9.68 13.13 4.06
CA LYS A 92 9.30 14.33 3.30
C LYS A 92 8.62 13.94 2.00
N VAL A 93 7.83 14.85 1.46
CA VAL A 93 7.22 14.71 0.12
C VAL A 93 7.83 15.74 -0.81
N VAL A 94 8.32 15.29 -1.96
CA VAL A 94 8.86 16.15 -3.02
C VAL A 94 8.18 15.76 -4.33
N ASP A 95 7.51 16.70 -4.97
CA ASP A 95 6.75 16.49 -6.21
C ASP A 95 5.74 15.32 -6.12
N GLY A 96 5.10 15.19 -4.94
CA GLY A 96 4.13 14.12 -4.69
C GLY A 96 4.75 12.76 -4.38
N ILE A 97 6.07 12.64 -4.34
CA ILE A 97 6.79 11.39 -4.07
C ILE A 97 7.25 11.38 -2.61
N LEU A 98 7.06 10.26 -1.94
CA LEU A 98 7.53 10.06 -0.57
C LEU A 98 9.04 9.75 -0.55
N TYR A 99 9.76 10.51 0.27
CA TYR A 99 11.17 10.26 0.59
C TYR A 99 11.30 9.91 2.06
N ILE A 100 12.17 8.97 2.36
CA ILE A 100 12.40 8.50 3.74
C ILE A 100 13.89 8.48 4.03
N ARG A 101 14.26 8.96 5.22
CA ARG A 101 15.58 8.80 5.81
C ARG A 101 15.46 7.99 7.07
N SER A 102 16.26 6.94 7.23
CA SER A 102 16.18 6.04 8.39
C SER A 102 17.57 5.63 8.87
N ASN A 103 17.72 5.51 10.18
CA ASN A 103 18.93 4.96 10.81
C ASN A 103 19.06 3.45 10.60
N THR A 104 17.96 2.76 10.20
CA THR A 104 17.96 1.31 9.91
C THR A 104 18.17 0.99 8.43
N LYS A 105 18.56 1.99 7.64
CA LYS A 105 18.82 1.78 6.20
C LYS A 105 19.94 0.76 5.98
N MET A 106 19.84 0.00 4.90
CA MET A 106 20.93 -0.88 4.45
C MET A 106 22.19 -0.09 4.13
N MET A 107 23.34 -0.72 4.15
CA MET A 107 24.62 -0.08 3.79
C MET A 107 24.72 0.23 2.29
N GLY A 108 24.08 -0.54 1.45
CA GLY A 108 24.07 -0.39 -0.01
C GLY A 108 23.85 -1.72 -0.73
N TYR A 109 23.79 -1.67 -2.04
CA TYR A 109 23.77 -2.87 -2.88
C TYR A 109 25.19 -3.38 -3.12
N LEU A 110 25.35 -4.69 -3.30
CA LEU A 110 26.65 -5.30 -3.61
C LEU A 110 27.11 -4.97 -5.03
N ASN A 111 26.17 -4.87 -5.99
CA ASN A 111 26.44 -4.79 -7.41
C ASN A 111 25.76 -3.59 -8.09
N ALA A 112 25.39 -2.57 -7.32
CA ALA A 112 24.76 -1.35 -7.83
C ALA A 112 25.16 -0.14 -6.98
N GLU A 113 24.94 1.04 -7.52
CA GLU A 113 25.16 2.30 -6.81
C GLU A 113 24.22 2.41 -5.60
N SER A 114 24.60 3.25 -4.64
CA SER A 114 23.78 3.53 -3.46
C SER A 114 22.43 4.12 -3.90
N PRO A 115 21.30 3.61 -3.39
CA PRO A 115 19.99 4.17 -3.68
C PRO A 115 19.68 5.41 -2.82
N PHE A 116 20.58 5.77 -1.92
CA PHE A 116 20.46 6.94 -1.04
C PHE A 116 21.18 8.14 -1.63
N ASP A 117 20.58 9.32 -1.53
CA ASP A 117 21.25 10.55 -1.86
C ASP A 117 22.37 10.89 -0.84
N LYS A 118 23.11 11.98 -1.09
CA LYS A 118 24.22 12.46 -0.24
C LYS A 118 23.80 12.76 1.20
N ASP A 119 22.53 13.09 1.41
CA ASP A 119 21.96 13.42 2.72
C ASP A 119 21.29 12.20 3.38
N GLY A 120 21.34 11.02 2.73
CA GLY A 120 20.83 9.75 3.22
C GLY A 120 19.33 9.54 2.99
N TRP A 121 18.70 10.33 2.11
CA TRP A 121 17.32 10.13 1.73
C TRP A 121 17.18 9.04 0.67
N TYR A 122 16.16 8.23 0.84
CA TYR A 122 15.70 7.21 -0.11
C TYR A 122 14.46 7.72 -0.83
N ASN A 123 14.52 7.73 -2.17
CA ASN A 123 13.34 7.94 -3.00
C ASN A 123 12.55 6.63 -3.08
N THR A 124 11.36 6.58 -2.48
CA THR A 124 10.54 5.35 -2.49
C THR A 124 9.90 5.07 -3.84
N ASN A 125 9.88 6.04 -4.75
CA ASN A 125 9.08 6.06 -5.99
C ASN A 125 7.56 5.91 -5.74
N ASP A 126 7.10 5.94 -4.52
CA ASP A 126 5.68 5.91 -4.17
C ASP A 126 5.11 7.34 -4.25
N VAL A 127 4.10 7.50 -5.09
CA VAL A 127 3.30 8.73 -5.17
C VAL A 127 2.29 8.70 -4.04
N VAL A 128 2.21 9.79 -3.28
CA VAL A 128 1.37 9.87 -2.09
C VAL A 128 0.46 11.09 -2.10
N ASP A 129 -0.73 10.92 -1.53
CA ASP A 129 -1.58 12.01 -1.07
C ASP A 129 -1.29 12.21 0.43
N GLU A 130 -0.89 13.44 0.79
CA GLU A 130 -0.55 13.79 2.17
C GLU A 130 -1.65 14.63 2.80
N LYS A 131 -2.08 14.21 4.00
CA LYS A 131 -3.05 14.95 4.82
C LYS A 131 -2.66 14.88 6.29
N GLU A 132 -2.39 16.03 6.90
CA GLU A 132 -2.09 16.13 8.33
C GLU A 132 -0.93 15.22 8.80
N GLY A 133 0.08 15.03 7.95
CA GLY A 133 1.22 14.14 8.22
C GLY A 133 0.89 12.64 8.10
N TYR A 134 -0.25 12.30 7.50
CA TYR A 134 -0.58 10.95 7.07
C TYR A 134 -0.43 10.84 5.56
N TYR A 135 0.07 9.71 5.10
CA TYR A 135 0.32 9.40 3.70
C TYR A 135 -0.62 8.30 3.23
N LYS A 136 -1.21 8.49 2.07
CA LYS A 136 -1.93 7.45 1.33
C LYS A 136 -1.17 7.20 0.04
N VAL A 137 -0.63 6.00 -0.14
CA VAL A 137 0.03 5.61 -1.38
C VAL A 137 -1.03 5.50 -2.49
N THR A 138 -0.89 6.31 -3.52
CA THR A 138 -1.79 6.32 -4.69
C THR A 138 -1.27 5.48 -5.84
N GLY A 139 0.05 5.25 -5.92
CA GLY A 139 0.71 4.40 -6.91
C GLY A 139 2.21 4.59 -6.88
N ARG A 140 2.89 4.11 -7.91
CA ARG A 140 4.32 4.34 -8.13
C ARG A 140 4.53 5.26 -9.33
N ILE A 141 5.64 5.97 -9.35
CA ILE A 141 5.96 6.90 -10.45
C ILE A 141 6.00 6.18 -11.81
N GLY A 142 6.39 4.90 -11.83
CA GLY A 142 6.38 4.05 -13.03
C GLY A 142 4.98 3.61 -13.50
N ASP A 143 3.95 3.79 -12.68
CA ASP A 143 2.56 3.44 -13.00
C ASP A 143 1.76 4.64 -13.53
N VAL A 144 2.42 5.79 -13.68
CA VAL A 144 1.81 6.98 -14.31
C VAL A 144 1.65 6.74 -15.80
N ILE A 145 0.42 6.80 -16.27
CA ILE A 145 0.06 6.70 -17.69
C ILE A 145 -0.11 8.13 -18.23
N ASN A 146 0.51 8.40 -19.37
CA ASN A 146 0.39 9.68 -20.08
C ASN A 146 -0.32 9.44 -21.42
N VAL A 147 -1.50 10.02 -21.58
CA VAL A 147 -2.24 9.97 -22.84
C VAL A 147 -2.46 11.40 -23.33
N ALA A 148 -1.83 11.77 -24.42
CA ALA A 148 -1.98 13.10 -25.04
C ALA A 148 -1.78 14.27 -24.06
N GLY A 149 -0.82 14.14 -23.12
CA GLY A 149 -0.53 15.15 -22.10
C GLY A 149 -1.33 15.00 -20.79
N LEU A 150 -2.36 14.18 -20.76
CA LEU A 150 -3.08 13.85 -19.53
C LEU A 150 -2.33 12.75 -18.76
N LYS A 151 -1.95 13.06 -17.52
CA LYS A 151 -1.27 12.12 -16.62
C LYS A 151 -2.25 11.63 -15.57
N PHE A 152 -2.35 10.30 -15.42
CA PHE A 152 -3.17 9.65 -14.40
C PHE A 152 -2.51 8.37 -13.94
N MET A 153 -2.91 7.88 -12.78
CA MET A 153 -2.42 6.60 -12.26
C MET A 153 -3.24 5.45 -12.84
N ALA A 154 -2.59 4.39 -13.28
CA ALA A 154 -3.26 3.14 -13.71
C ALA A 154 -4.34 2.71 -12.71
N SER A 155 -4.04 2.87 -11.44
CA SER A 155 -4.92 2.55 -10.32
C SER A 155 -6.20 3.38 -10.20
N GLU A 156 -6.24 4.59 -10.74
CA GLU A 156 -7.47 5.39 -10.76
C GLU A 156 -8.49 4.76 -11.69
N VAL A 157 -8.04 4.28 -12.84
CA VAL A 157 -8.89 3.55 -13.81
C VAL A 157 -9.28 2.18 -13.25
N GLU A 158 -8.34 1.46 -12.63
CA GLU A 158 -8.60 0.18 -11.97
C GLU A 158 -9.71 0.30 -10.92
N LEU A 159 -9.66 1.35 -10.09
CA LEU A 159 -10.65 1.59 -9.05
C LEU A 159 -12.06 1.82 -9.64
N VAL A 160 -12.16 2.61 -10.70
CA VAL A 160 -13.42 2.84 -11.39
C VAL A 160 -13.96 1.55 -12.00
N ALA A 161 -13.11 0.78 -12.67
CA ALA A 161 -13.52 -0.50 -13.28
C ALA A 161 -13.95 -1.53 -12.22
N MET A 162 -13.26 -1.61 -11.09
CA MET A 162 -13.61 -2.49 -9.97
C MET A 162 -14.97 -2.17 -9.31
N ALA A 163 -15.49 -0.97 -9.50
CA ALA A 163 -16.81 -0.60 -8.98
C ALA A 163 -17.97 -1.26 -9.75
N PHE A 164 -17.74 -1.83 -10.93
CA PHE A 164 -18.77 -2.53 -11.69
C PHE A 164 -19.03 -3.93 -11.13
N LYS A 165 -20.32 -4.27 -10.94
CA LYS A 165 -20.78 -5.50 -10.26
C LYS A 165 -20.17 -6.81 -10.80
N ASN A 166 -19.86 -6.87 -12.09
CA ASN A 166 -19.39 -8.10 -12.75
C ASN A 166 -17.86 -8.12 -12.96
N VAL A 167 -17.13 -7.15 -12.41
CA VAL A 167 -15.67 -7.09 -12.48
C VAL A 167 -15.11 -7.67 -11.19
N LEU A 168 -14.42 -8.80 -11.31
CA LEU A 168 -13.76 -9.47 -10.16
C LEU A 168 -12.36 -8.94 -9.91
N ASN A 169 -11.65 -8.59 -10.98
CA ASN A 169 -10.31 -8.01 -10.91
C ASN A 169 -10.02 -7.25 -12.21
N VAL A 170 -9.14 -6.26 -12.14
CA VAL A 170 -8.72 -5.46 -13.28
C VAL A 170 -7.24 -5.07 -13.13
N LYS A 171 -6.52 -5.05 -14.24
CA LYS A 171 -5.18 -4.50 -14.33
C LYS A 171 -5.10 -3.58 -15.55
N VAL A 172 -4.74 -2.34 -15.30
CA VAL A 172 -4.50 -1.32 -16.34
C VAL A 172 -3.02 -1.28 -16.65
N ILE A 173 -2.69 -1.38 -17.92
CA ILE A 173 -1.32 -1.30 -18.44
C ILE A 173 -1.24 -0.20 -19.51
N SER A 174 -0.15 0.54 -19.53
CA SER A 174 0.15 1.43 -20.63
C SER A 174 0.58 0.64 -21.87
N ARG A 175 0.21 1.11 -23.03
CA ARG A 175 0.69 0.60 -24.31
C ARG A 175 1.09 1.79 -25.19
N ASP A 176 2.26 1.68 -25.77
CA ASP A 176 2.72 2.68 -26.73
C ASP A 176 1.75 2.77 -27.92
N ASN A 177 1.33 3.98 -28.22
CA ASN A 177 0.50 4.27 -29.38
C ASN A 177 1.26 5.23 -30.31
N PRO A 178 1.53 4.85 -31.56
CA PRO A 178 2.28 5.67 -32.48
C PRO A 178 1.60 7.01 -32.85
N LEU A 179 0.34 7.18 -32.46
CA LEU A 179 -0.47 8.39 -32.74
C LEU A 179 -0.61 9.34 -31.55
N THR A 180 -0.12 8.93 -30.36
CA THR A 180 -0.25 9.74 -29.10
C THR A 180 1.04 9.71 -28.30
#